data_e4e089194f900b1a16482ee4c19401a1
#
_entry.id   e4e089194f900b1a16482ee4c19401a1
#
_cell.length_a   1.000
_cell.length_b   1.000
_cell.length_c   1.000
_cell.angle_alpha   90.00
_cell.angle_beta   90.00
_cell.angle_gamma   90.00
#
_symmetry.space_group_name_H-M   'P 1'
#
loop_
_entity.id
_entity.type
_entity.pdbx_description
1 polymer ?
#
loop_
_entity_poly.entity_id
_entity_poly.type
_entity_poly.pdbx_seq_one_letter_code
_entity_poly.pdbx_strand_id
1 'polypeptide(L)'
;MSANNIPTNNVCLGLISINEMNNDTSWEKQPTSSGEKAIILYLNDILSQNYSLQQEPKQKLNLLQIGIGNSEMAQILSRYVAHFDGITIAGKEVIHSEIISKSNNITHYDVHIVNKYDIPSMKIKLNNNRKYDIISDNNLKSYACCQKHFLEYFELLVSLLSNNGFIITESQGMNWPSVPAGKVDINNPTARGGISSQNKNNILTIEEMKQLTKKYSLSIKSYQNKFDTIYVLTF
;
A
#
# COMPACT_ATOMS: atom_id res chain seq x y z
N MET A 1 7.05 38.12 19.80
CA MET A 1 7.11 36.65 19.86
C MET A 1 7.34 36.16 18.46
N SER A 2 8.54 35.73 18.15
CA SER A 2 8.96 35.35 16.80
C SER A 2 8.35 34.00 16.44
N ALA A 3 7.61 33.98 15.33
CA ALA A 3 7.16 32.73 14.70
C ALA A 3 8.41 31.92 14.30
N ASN A 4 8.62 30.78 14.90
CA ASN A 4 9.64 29.85 14.53
C ASN A 4 9.40 29.41 13.08
N ASN A 5 10.23 29.89 12.17
CA ASN A 5 10.38 29.36 10.84
C ASN A 5 10.84 27.89 10.97
N ILE A 6 9.92 26.96 10.95
CA ILE A 6 10.21 25.57 10.66
C ILE A 6 10.75 25.56 9.24
N PRO A 7 11.97 25.09 8.98
CA PRO A 7 12.43 24.96 7.61
C PRO A 7 11.45 24.04 6.91
N THR A 8 10.72 24.56 5.93
CA THR A 8 9.99 23.74 4.98
C THR A 8 11.04 23.01 4.14
N ASN A 9 11.56 21.91 4.65
CA ASN A 9 12.20 20.93 3.81
C ASN A 9 11.18 20.61 2.73
N ASN A 10 11.54 20.81 1.47
CA ASN A 10 10.76 20.47 0.29
C ASN A 10 10.59 18.94 0.19
N VAL A 11 10.00 18.32 1.19
CA VAL A 11 9.62 16.92 1.16
C VAL A 11 8.33 16.86 0.36
N CYS A 12 8.42 16.32 -0.83
CA CYS A 12 7.23 16.02 -1.61
C CYS A 12 6.48 14.88 -0.93
N LEU A 13 5.44 15.21 -0.21
CA LEU A 13 4.56 14.25 0.49
C LEU A 13 3.52 13.62 -0.45
N GLY A 14 3.71 13.69 -1.76
CA GLY A 14 2.70 13.30 -2.72
C GLY A 14 1.65 14.39 -2.92
N LEU A 15 0.55 14.05 -3.59
CA LEU A 15 -0.52 14.99 -3.93
C LEU A 15 -1.60 15.08 -2.83
N ILE A 16 -1.52 14.26 -1.79
CA ILE A 16 -2.50 14.24 -0.70
C ILE A 16 -1.75 14.30 0.63
N SER A 17 -2.04 15.31 1.42
CA SER A 17 -1.53 15.44 2.78
C SER A 17 -2.38 14.65 3.77
N ILE A 18 -1.79 14.28 4.92
CA ILE A 18 -2.52 13.66 6.04
C ILE A 18 -3.69 14.56 6.49
N ASN A 19 -3.52 15.88 6.49
CA ASN A 19 -4.56 16.81 6.90
C ASN A 19 -5.75 16.83 5.94
N GLU A 20 -5.54 16.68 4.64
CA GLU A 20 -6.62 16.63 3.65
C GLU A 20 -7.44 15.35 3.75
N MET A 21 -6.85 14.24 4.20
CA MET A 21 -7.53 12.96 4.34
C MET A 21 -8.27 12.81 5.68
N ASN A 22 -7.89 13.55 6.70
CA ASN A 22 -8.55 13.46 8.02
C ASN A 22 -10.01 13.92 8.01
N ASN A 23 -10.45 14.66 7.00
CA ASN A 23 -11.74 15.30 7.05
C ASN A 23 -12.90 14.53 6.43
N ASP A 24 -12.76 13.57 5.51
CA ASP A 24 -13.94 12.80 5.04
C ASP A 24 -13.65 11.63 4.07
N THR A 25 -12.43 11.22 3.91
CA THR A 25 -12.02 10.38 2.79
C THR A 25 -11.30 9.12 3.17
N SER A 26 -11.63 8.66 4.31
CA SER A 26 -11.26 7.34 4.77
C SER A 26 -12.12 6.27 4.08
N TRP A 27 -11.52 5.12 3.89
CA TRP A 27 -12.12 3.99 3.18
C TRP A 27 -12.64 2.90 4.13
N GLU A 28 -12.67 3.17 5.44
CA GLU A 28 -13.06 2.17 6.45
C GLU A 28 -14.50 1.64 6.28
N LYS A 29 -15.38 2.45 5.67
CA LYS A 29 -16.78 2.06 5.39
C LYS A 29 -17.03 1.68 3.93
N GLN A 30 -16.01 1.79 3.09
CA GLN A 30 -16.17 1.44 1.70
C GLN A 30 -15.96 -0.07 1.49
N PRO A 31 -16.66 -0.67 0.54
CA PRO A 31 -16.39 -2.04 0.19
C PRO A 31 -14.97 -2.14 -0.40
N THR A 32 -14.30 -3.22 -0.09
CA THR A 32 -12.97 -3.52 -0.66
C THR A 32 -13.03 -3.49 -2.19
N SER A 33 -12.08 -2.80 -2.79
CA SER A 33 -11.97 -2.66 -4.26
C SER A 33 -11.78 -4.01 -4.95
N SER A 34 -12.10 -4.09 -6.23
CA SER A 34 -11.86 -5.31 -7.01
C SER A 34 -10.38 -5.69 -7.04
N GLY A 35 -9.49 -4.71 -7.20
CA GLY A 35 -8.05 -4.93 -7.19
C GLY A 35 -7.54 -5.48 -5.86
N GLU A 36 -7.95 -4.88 -4.74
CA GLU A 36 -7.58 -5.40 -3.42
C GLU A 36 -8.17 -6.80 -3.17
N LYS A 37 -9.42 -7.06 -3.58
CA LYS A 37 -9.99 -8.42 -3.55
C LYS A 37 -9.19 -9.42 -4.36
N ALA A 38 -8.66 -9.01 -5.52
CA ALA A 38 -7.80 -9.85 -6.33
C ALA A 38 -6.52 -10.24 -5.57
N ILE A 39 -5.89 -9.26 -4.90
CA ILE A 39 -4.70 -9.49 -4.07
C ILE A 39 -5.03 -10.40 -2.89
N ILE A 40 -6.10 -10.11 -2.15
CA ILE A 40 -6.52 -10.92 -0.98
C ILE A 40 -6.77 -12.38 -1.40
N LEU A 41 -7.48 -12.60 -2.50
CA LEU A 41 -7.77 -13.94 -3.00
C LEU A 41 -6.46 -14.70 -3.31
N TYR A 42 -5.56 -14.08 -4.07
CA TYR A 42 -4.27 -14.68 -4.42
C TYR A 42 -3.44 -15.02 -3.17
N LEU A 43 -3.31 -14.06 -2.24
CA LEU A 43 -2.55 -14.28 -1.00
C LEU A 43 -3.17 -15.36 -0.13
N ASN A 44 -4.49 -15.37 0.02
CA ASN A 44 -5.18 -16.40 0.79
C ASN A 44 -4.94 -17.80 0.18
N ASP A 45 -4.97 -17.92 -1.15
CA ASP A 45 -4.75 -19.19 -1.83
C ASP A 45 -3.33 -19.72 -1.60
N ILE A 46 -2.29 -18.91 -1.82
CA ILE A 46 -0.90 -19.34 -1.64
C ILE A 46 -0.54 -19.60 -0.17
N LEU A 47 -1.06 -18.77 0.74
CA LEU A 47 -0.78 -18.93 2.17
C LEU A 47 -1.51 -20.13 2.76
N SER A 48 -2.76 -20.39 2.36
CA SER A 48 -3.52 -21.55 2.83
C SER A 48 -2.91 -22.88 2.36
N GLN A 49 -2.41 -22.94 1.11
CA GLN A 49 -1.71 -24.11 0.59
C GLN A 49 -0.43 -24.41 1.38
N ASN A 50 0.38 -23.38 1.62
CA ASN A 50 1.61 -23.52 2.41
C ASN A 50 1.31 -23.94 3.88
N TYR A 51 0.20 -23.46 4.44
CA TYR A 51 -0.22 -23.80 5.81
C TYR A 51 -0.74 -25.22 5.95
N SER A 52 -1.45 -25.74 4.94
CA SER A 52 -2.02 -27.11 4.96
C SER A 52 -0.98 -28.21 4.71
N LEU A 53 0.14 -27.89 4.05
CA LEU A 53 1.23 -28.85 3.78
C LEU A 53 2.22 -29.00 4.95
N GLN A 54 2.16 -28.12 5.94
CA GLN A 54 3.03 -28.15 7.12
C GLN A 54 2.18 -28.25 8.36
N GLN A 55 2.41 -29.28 9.20
CA GLN A 55 1.68 -29.48 10.46
C GLN A 55 1.81 -28.30 11.44
N GLU A 56 2.85 -27.46 11.28
CA GLU A 56 2.97 -26.10 11.80
C GLU A 56 3.87 -25.27 10.86
N PRO A 57 3.55 -24.03 10.55
CA PRO A 57 4.46 -23.18 9.76
C PRO A 57 5.72 -22.95 10.58
N LYS A 58 6.87 -23.46 10.09
CA LYS A 58 8.19 -23.28 10.75
C LYS A 58 8.57 -21.81 10.92
N GLN A 59 8.01 -20.94 10.11
CA GLN A 59 8.24 -19.50 10.18
C GLN A 59 6.97 -18.77 9.74
N LYS A 60 6.40 -17.98 10.64
CA LYS A 60 5.31 -17.08 10.29
C LYS A 60 5.87 -15.88 9.53
N LEU A 61 5.18 -15.46 8.49
CA LEU A 61 5.58 -14.40 7.59
C LEU A 61 5.29 -13.00 8.19
N ASN A 62 6.02 -11.99 7.72
CA ASN A 62 5.74 -10.59 7.99
C ASN A 62 5.08 -9.95 6.75
N LEU A 63 3.95 -9.27 6.95
CA LEU A 63 3.21 -8.60 5.89
C LEU A 63 3.12 -7.10 6.15
N LEU A 64 3.36 -6.31 5.11
CA LEU A 64 3.13 -4.88 5.08
C LEU A 64 2.04 -4.56 4.06
N GLN A 65 0.98 -3.88 4.50
CA GLN A 65 -0.06 -3.35 3.62
C GLN A 65 0.00 -1.83 3.55
N ILE A 66 0.08 -1.28 2.35
CA ILE A 66 0.02 0.16 2.10
C ILE A 66 -1.39 0.51 1.63
N GLY A 67 -2.08 1.33 2.44
CA GLY A 67 -3.50 1.62 2.23
C GLY A 67 -4.39 0.52 2.79
N ILE A 68 -4.74 0.62 4.08
CA ILE A 68 -5.46 -0.46 4.79
C ILE A 68 -6.97 -0.46 4.54
N GLY A 69 -7.53 0.68 4.12
CA GLY A 69 -8.96 0.83 3.87
C GLY A 69 -9.84 0.33 5.03
N ASN A 70 -10.69 -0.64 4.74
CA ASN A 70 -11.58 -1.27 5.71
C ASN A 70 -10.95 -2.44 6.49
N SER A 71 -9.65 -2.68 6.37
CA SER A 71 -8.90 -3.75 7.04
C SER A 71 -9.34 -5.18 6.69
N GLU A 72 -10.03 -5.40 5.56
CA GLU A 72 -10.48 -6.75 5.15
C GLU A 72 -9.29 -7.70 4.92
N MET A 73 -8.17 -7.19 4.38
CA MET A 73 -6.96 -7.99 4.20
C MET A 73 -6.44 -8.52 5.53
N ALA A 74 -6.40 -7.69 6.58
CA ALA A 74 -5.97 -8.12 7.90
C ALA A 74 -6.92 -9.15 8.52
N GLN A 75 -8.24 -9.00 8.36
CA GLN A 75 -9.21 -9.96 8.84
C GLN A 75 -9.01 -11.36 8.24
N ILE A 76 -8.65 -11.43 6.96
CA ILE A 76 -8.52 -12.71 6.24
C ILE A 76 -7.13 -13.32 6.45
N LEU A 77 -6.07 -12.51 6.40
CA LEU A 77 -4.68 -13.00 6.30
C LEU A 77 -3.92 -13.04 7.62
N SER A 78 -4.38 -12.36 8.68
CA SER A 78 -3.66 -12.30 9.96
C SER A 78 -3.30 -13.67 10.53
N ARG A 79 -4.14 -14.68 10.33
CA ARG A 79 -3.91 -16.07 10.79
C ARG A 79 -2.65 -16.71 10.22
N TYR A 80 -2.15 -16.22 9.08
CA TYR A 80 -0.98 -16.78 8.39
C TYR A 80 0.33 -16.05 8.68
N VAL A 81 0.28 -14.91 9.37
CA VAL A 81 1.44 -14.03 9.55
C VAL A 81 1.81 -13.86 11.02
N ALA A 82 3.08 -13.58 11.29
CA ALA A 82 3.58 -13.24 12.64
C ALA A 82 3.33 -11.78 12.95
N HIS A 83 3.56 -10.92 11.96
CA HIS A 83 3.36 -9.47 12.06
C HIS A 83 2.64 -8.98 10.82
N PHE A 84 1.66 -8.12 11.04
CA PHE A 84 0.93 -7.43 10.01
C PHE A 84 1.05 -5.92 10.27
N ASP A 85 1.83 -5.22 9.47
CA ASP A 85 1.92 -3.76 9.55
C ASP A 85 1.03 -3.12 8.49
N GLY A 86 0.24 -2.14 8.89
CA GLY A 86 -0.63 -1.36 8.01
C GLY A 86 -0.21 0.10 7.94
N ILE A 87 -0.23 0.67 6.74
CA ILE A 87 0.03 2.09 6.53
C ILE A 87 -1.24 2.76 6.01
N THR A 88 -1.58 3.88 6.59
CA THR A 88 -2.66 4.74 6.11
C THR A 88 -2.35 6.21 6.38
N ILE A 89 -3.06 7.10 5.67
CA ILE A 89 -3.05 8.54 5.94
C ILE A 89 -4.33 9.00 6.64
N ALA A 90 -5.27 8.08 6.90
CA ALA A 90 -6.58 8.37 7.45
C ALA A 90 -6.71 7.88 8.89
N GLY A 91 -6.87 8.81 9.84
CA GLY A 91 -7.04 8.47 11.26
C GLY A 91 -8.26 7.60 11.54
N LYS A 92 -9.35 7.74 10.77
CA LYS A 92 -10.56 6.91 10.90
C LYS A 92 -10.30 5.45 10.57
N GLU A 93 -9.39 5.17 9.63
CA GLU A 93 -8.99 3.79 9.30
C GLU A 93 -8.20 3.15 10.43
N VAL A 94 -7.38 3.92 11.16
CA VAL A 94 -6.68 3.41 12.36
C VAL A 94 -7.67 3.02 13.44
N ILE A 95 -8.62 3.91 13.76
CA ILE A 95 -9.66 3.62 14.75
C ILE A 95 -10.46 2.37 14.34
N HIS A 96 -10.81 2.26 13.05
CA HIS A 96 -11.50 1.10 12.53
C HIS A 96 -10.66 -0.18 12.65
N SER A 97 -9.38 -0.12 12.32
CA SER A 97 -8.47 -1.27 12.44
C SER A 97 -8.33 -1.79 13.87
N GLU A 98 -8.37 -0.90 14.87
CA GLU A 98 -8.39 -1.29 16.28
C GLU A 98 -9.68 -2.03 16.65
N ILE A 99 -10.84 -1.58 16.13
CA ILE A 99 -12.13 -2.26 16.33
C ILE A 99 -12.08 -3.66 15.70
N ILE A 100 -11.59 -3.76 14.46
CA ILE A 100 -11.44 -5.02 13.74
C ILE A 100 -10.50 -5.97 14.47
N SER A 101 -9.36 -5.47 14.96
CA SER A 101 -8.39 -6.27 15.71
C SER A 101 -9.01 -6.86 16.97
N LYS A 102 -9.72 -6.05 17.75
CA LYS A 102 -10.42 -6.51 18.96
C LYS A 102 -11.52 -7.53 18.65
N SER A 103 -12.34 -7.26 17.63
CA SER A 103 -13.47 -8.13 17.27
C SER A 103 -13.03 -9.49 16.74
N ASN A 104 -11.87 -9.57 16.10
CA ASN A 104 -11.33 -10.79 15.48
C ASN A 104 -10.16 -11.40 16.26
N ASN A 105 -9.83 -10.88 17.45
CA ASN A 105 -8.70 -11.33 18.27
C ASN A 105 -7.35 -11.29 17.53
N ILE A 106 -7.13 -10.26 16.69
CA ILE A 106 -5.87 -10.06 15.98
C ILE A 106 -4.93 -9.24 16.89
N THR A 107 -3.88 -9.87 17.40
CA THR A 107 -2.96 -9.26 18.38
C THR A 107 -1.66 -8.74 17.78
N HIS A 108 -1.45 -8.91 16.49
CA HIS A 108 -0.19 -8.62 15.78
C HIS A 108 -0.43 -7.79 14.50
N TYR A 109 -1.44 -6.94 14.54
CA TYR A 109 -1.77 -5.97 13.50
C TYR A 109 -1.50 -4.56 14.01
N ASP A 110 -0.42 -3.95 13.55
CA ASP A 110 0.03 -2.62 13.91
C ASP A 110 -0.23 -1.65 12.75
N VAL A 111 -1.01 -0.59 13.00
CA VAL A 111 -1.36 0.39 11.97
C VAL A 111 -0.74 1.74 12.27
N HIS A 112 -0.10 2.33 11.26
CA HIS A 112 0.62 3.58 11.36
C HIS A 112 0.01 4.66 10.44
N ILE A 113 -0.22 5.86 11.00
CA ILE A 113 -0.55 7.03 10.20
C ILE A 113 0.76 7.61 9.65
N VAL A 114 0.98 7.40 8.37
CA VAL A 114 2.12 7.98 7.65
C VAL A 114 1.84 8.00 6.15
N ASN A 115 2.30 9.06 5.49
CA ASN A 115 2.26 9.13 4.02
C ASN A 115 3.38 8.27 3.43
N LYS A 116 3.06 7.40 2.47
CA LYS A 116 4.03 6.50 1.84
C LYS A 116 5.19 7.22 1.14
N TYR A 117 5.02 8.48 0.77
CA TYR A 117 6.08 9.32 0.19
C TYR A 117 6.90 10.09 1.23
N ASP A 118 6.53 10.05 2.50
CA ASP A 118 7.36 10.53 3.61
C ASP A 118 8.34 9.42 4.04
N ILE A 119 9.39 9.24 3.26
CA ILE A 119 10.36 8.16 3.43
C ILE A 119 11.00 8.18 4.83
N PRO A 120 11.43 9.34 5.40
CA PRO A 120 11.95 9.38 6.77
C PRO A 120 10.95 8.86 7.80
N SER A 121 9.69 9.33 7.74
CA SER A 121 8.64 8.90 8.67
C SER A 121 8.28 7.42 8.48
N MET A 122 8.23 6.93 7.24
CA MET A 122 8.03 5.51 6.95
C MET A 122 9.10 4.64 7.61
N LYS A 123 10.37 5.00 7.47
CA LYS A 123 11.50 4.27 8.10
C LYS A 123 11.39 4.22 9.62
N ILE A 124 10.99 5.33 10.24
CA ILE A 124 10.82 5.40 11.71
C ILE A 124 9.65 4.50 12.14
N LYS A 125 8.52 4.56 11.45
CA LYS A 125 7.29 3.84 11.83
C LYS A 125 7.41 2.33 11.62
N LEU A 126 8.04 1.89 10.54
CA LEU A 126 8.13 0.48 10.17
C LEU A 126 9.29 -0.27 10.86
N ASN A 127 10.00 0.34 11.80
CA ASN A 127 11.18 -0.25 12.43
C ASN A 127 12.18 -0.81 11.40
N ASN A 128 13.18 -0.02 11.04
CA ASN A 128 14.15 -0.25 9.94
C ASN A 128 14.79 -1.66 9.87
N ASN A 129 14.69 -2.46 10.95
CA ASN A 129 15.28 -3.80 11.02
C ASN A 129 14.30 -4.91 10.63
N ARG A 130 12.98 -4.62 10.51
CA ARG A 130 12.01 -5.63 10.09
C ARG A 130 12.04 -5.78 8.59
N LYS A 131 12.14 -7.01 8.13
CA LYS A 131 11.98 -7.38 6.74
C LYS A 131 10.60 -8.01 6.55
N TYR A 132 10.01 -7.74 5.39
CA TYR A 132 8.68 -8.24 5.04
C TYR A 132 8.80 -9.30 3.94
N ASP A 133 8.07 -10.37 4.14
CA ASP A 133 7.94 -11.43 3.15
C ASP A 133 6.91 -11.06 2.08
N ILE A 134 5.94 -10.23 2.48
CA ILE A 134 4.89 -9.73 1.59
C ILE A 134 4.74 -8.23 1.80
N ILE A 135 4.85 -7.46 0.72
CA ILE A 135 4.48 -6.04 0.69
C ILE A 135 3.34 -5.86 -0.30
N SER A 136 2.17 -5.46 0.18
CA SER A 136 1.00 -5.19 -0.65
C SER A 136 0.76 -3.70 -0.79
N ASP A 137 0.78 -3.21 -2.02
CA ASP A 137 0.35 -1.85 -2.37
C ASP A 137 -0.50 -1.90 -3.64
N ASN A 138 -1.81 -1.89 -3.49
CA ASN A 138 -2.74 -1.89 -4.61
C ASN A 138 -2.73 -0.59 -5.43
N ASN A 139 -2.08 0.45 -4.92
CA ASN A 139 -1.97 1.77 -5.54
C ASN A 139 -0.51 2.23 -5.67
N LEU A 140 0.37 1.39 -6.17
CA LEU A 140 1.83 1.50 -6.08
C LEU A 140 2.40 2.89 -6.45
N LYS A 141 1.93 3.51 -7.53
CA LYS A 141 2.39 4.85 -7.95
C LYS A 141 1.36 5.95 -7.69
N SER A 142 0.19 5.64 -7.16
CA SER A 142 -0.86 6.63 -6.95
C SER A 142 -0.40 7.76 -6.05
N TYR A 143 -0.84 8.96 -6.40
CA TYR A 143 -0.54 10.21 -5.69
C TYR A 143 0.93 10.63 -5.67
N ALA A 144 1.79 10.02 -6.47
CA ALA A 144 3.16 10.50 -6.63
C ALA A 144 3.18 11.90 -7.27
N CYS A 145 3.84 12.85 -6.62
CA CYS A 145 3.98 14.21 -7.16
C CYS A 145 4.97 14.25 -8.31
N CYS A 146 5.92 13.34 -8.37
CA CYS A 146 6.96 13.25 -9.39
C CYS A 146 7.59 11.86 -9.42
N GLN A 147 8.28 11.59 -10.53
CA GLN A 147 8.97 10.32 -10.74
C GLN A 147 10.07 10.07 -9.70
N LYS A 148 10.80 11.11 -9.28
CA LYS A 148 11.87 10.98 -8.28
C LYS A 148 11.36 10.39 -6.97
N HIS A 149 10.30 10.95 -6.39
CA HIS A 149 9.78 10.48 -5.11
C HIS A 149 9.12 9.09 -5.22
N PHE A 150 8.52 8.78 -6.38
CA PHE A 150 8.08 7.41 -6.64
C PHE A 150 9.25 6.42 -6.62
N LEU A 151 10.37 6.77 -7.23
CA LEU A 151 11.56 5.90 -7.24
C LEU A 151 12.15 5.74 -5.83
N GLU A 152 12.22 6.80 -5.04
CA GLU A 152 12.65 6.74 -3.64
C GLU A 152 11.73 5.85 -2.79
N TYR A 153 10.42 5.95 -2.99
CA TYR A 153 9.45 5.09 -2.35
C TYR A 153 9.62 3.62 -2.78
N PHE A 154 9.73 3.35 -4.07
CA PHE A 154 9.92 1.99 -4.57
C PHE A 154 11.23 1.37 -4.05
N GLU A 155 12.31 2.15 -3.99
CA GLU A 155 13.59 1.75 -3.41
C GLU A 155 13.44 1.39 -1.92
N LEU A 156 12.67 2.18 -1.17
CA LEU A 156 12.33 1.82 0.20
C LEU A 156 11.62 0.47 0.27
N LEU A 157 10.59 0.23 -0.53
CA LEU A 157 9.88 -1.06 -0.53
C LEU A 157 10.83 -2.22 -0.82
N VAL A 158 11.68 -2.10 -1.82
CA VAL A 158 12.70 -3.12 -2.13
C VAL A 158 13.65 -3.33 -0.95
N SER A 159 14.06 -2.26 -0.29
CA SER A 159 14.94 -2.34 0.89
C SER A 159 14.28 -3.02 2.10
N LEU A 160 12.96 -3.02 2.18
CA LEU A 160 12.18 -3.65 3.24
C LEU A 160 11.88 -5.14 2.97
N LEU A 161 12.07 -5.63 1.74
CA LEU A 161 11.84 -7.04 1.43
C LEU A 161 12.82 -7.96 2.15
N SER A 162 12.34 -9.11 2.57
CA SER A 162 13.17 -10.28 2.89
C SER A 162 13.74 -10.90 1.60
N ASN A 163 14.75 -11.77 1.73
CA ASN A 163 15.43 -12.37 0.58
C ASN A 163 14.49 -13.18 -0.34
N ASN A 164 13.42 -13.74 0.23
CA ASN A 164 12.41 -14.50 -0.52
C ASN A 164 11.07 -13.75 -0.57
N GLY A 165 11.08 -12.47 -0.22
CA GLY A 165 9.89 -11.65 -0.19
C GLY A 165 9.47 -11.17 -1.57
N PHE A 166 8.24 -10.64 -1.64
CA PHE A 166 7.72 -10.07 -2.87
C PHE A 166 6.85 -8.85 -2.61
N ILE A 167 6.80 -7.96 -3.61
CA ILE A 167 5.83 -6.86 -3.69
C ILE A 167 4.68 -7.33 -4.56
N ILE A 168 3.45 -7.08 -4.12
CA ILE A 168 2.25 -7.37 -4.88
C ILE A 168 1.43 -6.11 -5.11
N THR A 169 1.01 -5.90 -6.34
CA THR A 169 0.14 -4.80 -6.76
C THR A 169 -0.86 -5.28 -7.81
N GLU A 170 -1.76 -4.43 -8.25
CA GLU A 170 -2.79 -4.81 -9.21
C GLU A 170 -2.93 -3.80 -10.36
N SER A 171 -3.61 -4.18 -11.44
CA SER A 171 -3.63 -3.41 -12.69
C SER A 171 -4.34 -2.06 -12.56
N GLN A 172 -5.40 -1.96 -11.78
CA GLN A 172 -6.14 -0.70 -11.61
C GLN A 172 -5.33 0.33 -10.83
N GLY A 173 -4.62 -0.10 -9.76
CA GLY A 173 -3.74 0.76 -8.99
C GLY A 173 -2.52 1.25 -9.75
N MET A 174 -2.12 0.55 -10.82
CA MET A 174 -1.08 0.99 -11.74
C MET A 174 -1.62 1.98 -12.79
N ASN A 175 -2.86 1.81 -13.17
CA ASN A 175 -3.49 2.56 -14.25
C ASN A 175 -4.73 3.31 -13.73
N TRP A 176 -4.52 4.11 -12.69
CA TRP A 176 -5.59 4.86 -12.05
C TRP A 176 -6.36 5.68 -13.09
N PRO A 177 -7.68 5.50 -13.22
CA PRO A 177 -8.44 6.14 -14.26
C PRO A 177 -8.33 7.65 -14.15
N SER A 178 -7.87 8.29 -15.22
CA SER A 178 -7.76 9.72 -15.30
C SER A 178 -9.15 10.36 -15.42
N VAL A 179 -9.55 11.15 -14.44
CA VAL A 179 -10.68 12.07 -14.59
C VAL A 179 -10.17 13.32 -15.30
N PRO A 180 -10.82 13.79 -16.38
CA PRO A 180 -10.38 14.97 -17.11
C PRO A 180 -10.21 16.20 -16.22
N ALA A 181 -9.12 16.93 -16.41
CA ALA A 181 -8.88 18.19 -15.73
C ALA A 181 -10.09 19.12 -15.81
N GLY A 182 -10.47 19.74 -14.68
CA GLY A 182 -11.60 20.67 -14.60
C GLY A 182 -12.94 20.03 -14.25
N LYS A 183 -13.02 18.69 -14.08
CA LYS A 183 -14.22 18.01 -13.59
C LYS A 183 -14.06 17.51 -12.14
N VAL A 184 -13.02 17.94 -11.46
CA VAL A 184 -12.79 17.55 -10.07
C VAL A 184 -13.66 18.39 -9.18
N ASP A 185 -14.73 17.82 -8.67
CA ASP A 185 -15.41 18.35 -7.52
C ASP A 185 -14.58 17.97 -6.27
N ILE A 186 -13.87 18.94 -5.72
CA ILE A 186 -13.06 18.76 -4.51
C ILE A 186 -13.90 18.33 -3.29
N ASN A 187 -15.20 18.53 -3.34
CA ASN A 187 -16.14 18.10 -2.32
C ASN A 187 -16.66 16.68 -2.56
N ASN A 188 -16.33 16.08 -3.71
CA ASN A 188 -16.69 14.69 -4.02
C ASN A 188 -15.47 13.78 -3.82
N PRO A 189 -15.48 12.90 -2.80
CA PRO A 189 -14.35 11.99 -2.53
C PRO A 189 -14.04 11.02 -3.68
N THR A 190 -15.00 10.71 -4.54
CA THR A 190 -14.78 9.89 -5.74
C THR A 190 -14.07 10.66 -6.86
N ALA A 191 -14.06 11.98 -6.83
CA ALA A 191 -13.37 12.83 -7.79
C ALA A 191 -11.84 12.90 -7.57
N ARG A 192 -11.31 12.26 -6.54
CA ARG A 192 -9.87 12.30 -6.21
C ARG A 192 -8.98 11.62 -7.23
N GLY A 193 -9.49 10.64 -7.93
CA GLY A 193 -8.81 10.16 -9.14
C GLY A 193 -8.49 11.28 -10.12
N GLY A 194 -9.24 12.39 -10.07
CA GLY A 194 -9.05 13.53 -10.93
C GLY A 194 -7.81 14.38 -10.65
N ILE A 195 -7.37 14.50 -9.42
CA ILE A 195 -6.12 15.21 -9.10
C ILE A 195 -4.94 14.45 -9.68
N SER A 196 -4.99 13.14 -9.71
CA SER A 196 -3.96 12.30 -10.30
C SER A 196 -3.92 12.40 -11.83
N SER A 197 -5.05 12.69 -12.48
CA SER A 197 -5.16 12.68 -13.94
C SER A 197 -4.36 13.79 -14.65
N GLN A 198 -4.10 14.88 -13.95
CA GLN A 198 -3.26 15.97 -14.50
C GLN A 198 -1.77 15.64 -14.42
N ASN A 199 -1.39 14.67 -13.61
CA ASN A 199 0.00 14.31 -13.40
C ASN A 199 0.27 12.90 -13.92
N LYS A 200 0.81 12.81 -15.14
CA LYS A 200 1.24 11.54 -15.74
C LYS A 200 2.20 10.74 -14.85
N ASN A 201 2.80 11.38 -13.84
CA ASN A 201 3.66 10.71 -12.87
C ASN A 201 2.94 9.73 -11.96
N ASN A 202 1.60 9.77 -11.91
CA ASN A 202 0.80 8.83 -11.11
C ASN A 202 0.48 7.52 -11.84
N ILE A 203 0.70 7.48 -13.15
CA ILE A 203 0.45 6.29 -13.96
C ILE A 203 1.72 5.45 -13.96
N LEU A 204 1.60 4.18 -13.64
CA LEU A 204 2.66 3.20 -13.76
C LEU A 204 2.32 2.24 -14.90
N THR A 205 3.02 2.39 -16.02
CA THR A 205 2.84 1.48 -17.16
C THR A 205 3.57 0.15 -16.91
N ILE A 206 3.14 -0.90 -17.62
CA ILE A 206 3.82 -2.20 -17.52
C ILE A 206 5.28 -2.11 -18.01
N GLU A 207 5.57 -1.23 -18.96
CA GLU A 207 6.92 -0.96 -19.46
C GLU A 207 7.79 -0.31 -18.40
N GLU A 208 7.26 0.70 -17.69
CA GLU A 208 7.97 1.31 -16.55
C GLU A 208 8.19 0.29 -15.43
N MET A 209 7.20 -0.55 -15.15
CA MET A 209 7.33 -1.62 -14.17
C MET A 209 8.45 -2.60 -14.55
N LYS A 210 8.53 -3.02 -15.82
CA LYS A 210 9.62 -3.88 -16.31
C LYS A 210 10.99 -3.20 -16.18
N GLN A 211 11.08 -1.90 -16.42
CA GLN A 211 12.31 -1.14 -16.23
C GLN A 211 12.73 -1.07 -14.75
N LEU A 212 11.76 -0.83 -13.86
CA LEU A 212 11.97 -0.81 -12.42
C LEU A 212 12.46 -2.17 -11.91
N THR A 213 11.77 -3.24 -12.26
CA THR A 213 12.16 -4.59 -11.83
C THR A 213 13.55 -4.93 -12.30
N LYS A 214 13.92 -4.62 -13.55
CA LYS A 214 15.28 -4.80 -14.06
C LYS A 214 16.32 -4.01 -13.26
N LYS A 215 16.02 -2.74 -12.92
CA LYS A 215 16.94 -1.90 -12.14
C LYS A 215 17.26 -2.48 -10.77
N TYR A 216 16.29 -3.13 -10.12
CA TYR A 216 16.44 -3.69 -8.77
C TYR A 216 16.63 -5.22 -8.77
N SER A 217 16.92 -5.83 -9.91
CA SER A 217 17.10 -7.28 -10.06
C SER A 217 15.88 -8.10 -9.63
N LEU A 218 14.69 -7.53 -9.81
CA LEU A 218 13.44 -8.21 -9.55
C LEU A 218 12.90 -8.85 -10.84
N SER A 219 12.19 -9.95 -10.72
CA SER A 219 11.35 -10.53 -11.76
C SER A 219 9.89 -10.08 -11.57
N ILE A 220 9.11 -10.03 -12.63
CA ILE A 220 7.70 -9.73 -12.60
C ILE A 220 6.89 -10.91 -13.13
N LYS A 221 5.87 -11.34 -12.39
CA LYS A 221 4.89 -12.33 -12.82
C LYS A 221 3.49 -11.71 -12.73
N SER A 222 2.64 -12.02 -13.69
CA SER A 222 1.23 -11.59 -13.68
C SER A 222 0.32 -12.78 -13.47
N TYR A 223 -0.74 -12.57 -12.71
CA TYR A 223 -1.79 -13.55 -12.45
C TYR A 223 -3.14 -12.88 -12.64
N GLN A 224 -4.01 -13.50 -13.40
CA GLN A 224 -5.37 -13.01 -13.60
C GLN A 224 -6.34 -13.87 -12.82
N ASN A 225 -7.21 -13.24 -12.07
CA ASN A 225 -8.34 -13.90 -11.43
C ASN A 225 -9.67 -13.21 -11.80
N LYS A 226 -10.76 -13.62 -11.18
CA LYS A 226 -12.10 -13.11 -11.50
C LYS A 226 -12.32 -11.62 -11.18
N PHE A 227 -11.43 -11.00 -10.40
CA PHE A 227 -11.55 -9.61 -10.01
C PHE A 227 -10.64 -8.70 -10.83
N ASP A 228 -9.34 -9.07 -10.97
CA ASP A 228 -8.37 -8.24 -11.67
C ASP A 228 -7.10 -9.02 -12.03
N THR A 229 -6.15 -8.33 -12.71
CA THR A 229 -4.80 -8.82 -12.95
C THR A 229 -3.89 -8.28 -11.85
N ILE A 230 -3.23 -9.17 -11.14
CA ILE A 230 -2.21 -8.84 -10.13
C ILE A 230 -0.80 -9.03 -10.70
N TYR A 231 0.13 -8.27 -10.17
CA TYR A 231 1.54 -8.34 -10.49
C TYR A 231 2.35 -8.62 -9.22
N VAL A 232 3.21 -9.61 -9.30
CA VAL A 232 4.08 -10.05 -8.21
C VAL A 232 5.52 -9.82 -8.63
N LEU A 233 6.25 -9.01 -7.84
CA LEU A 233 7.64 -8.64 -8.06
C LEU A 233 8.52 -9.36 -7.04
N THR A 234 9.42 -10.24 -7.49
CA THR A 234 10.29 -11.06 -6.64
C THR A 234 11.75 -10.92 -7.05
N PHE A 235 12.67 -11.16 -6.12
CA PHE A 235 14.09 -11.34 -6.46
C PHE A 235 14.32 -12.57 -7.34
#